data_d0af32fa795b7bd0edf23a4486c4a14d
#
_entry.id   d0af32fa795b7bd0edf23a4486c4a14d
#
_cell.length_a   1.000
_cell.length_b   1.000
_cell.length_c   1.000
_cell.angle_alpha   90.00
_cell.angle_beta   90.00
_cell.angle_gamma   90.00
#
_symmetry.space_group_name_H-M   'P 1'
#
loop_
_entity.id
_entity.type
_entity.pdbx_description
1 polymer ?
#
loop_
_entity_poly.entity_id
_entity_poly.type
_entity_poly.pdbx_seq_one_letter_code
_entity_poly.pdbx_strand_id
1 'polypeptide(L)'
;SEYPNGSEWRKWDLHIHTPASFHWTGQKFNSNPCDPKNAPLVDQMIHALNSAEPAVFAIMDYWTFDGWFALKHRLSQDDAPKLEKTVFPGIELRLMSPLKGRLNAHVIFSDQITNQELIDFKSNLKLEFPGNGVRNLSNAALVDYARSVTADKLKHHGIASDKVAEND
;
A
#
# COMPACT_ATOMS: atom_id res chain seq x y z
N SER A 1 29.84 2.41 23.31
CA SER A 1 29.23 2.56 21.96
C SER A 1 28.64 1.22 21.54
N GLU A 2 27.39 1.24 21.15
CA GLU A 2 26.67 0.05 20.66
C GLU A 2 27.27 -0.47 19.33
N TYR A 3 28.06 0.37 18.66
CA TYR A 3 28.70 0.10 17.37
C TYR A 3 30.18 0.50 17.43
N PRO A 4 31.07 -0.33 18.00
CA PRO A 4 32.47 0.00 18.22
C PRO A 4 33.25 0.24 16.93
N ASN A 5 32.78 -0.27 15.81
CA ASN A 5 33.44 -0.16 14.49
C ASN A 5 32.81 0.94 13.59
N GLY A 6 31.94 1.78 14.13
CA GLY A 6 31.35 2.94 13.44
C GLY A 6 30.08 2.61 12.65
N SER A 7 30.10 1.76 11.65
CA SER A 7 28.93 1.36 10.88
C SER A 7 28.82 -0.16 10.77
N GLU A 8 27.60 -0.67 10.94
CA GLU A 8 27.27 -2.07 10.70
C GLU A 8 26.39 -2.18 9.47
N TRP A 9 26.70 -3.15 8.61
CA TRP A 9 25.86 -3.48 7.49
C TRP A 9 24.61 -4.20 8.00
N ARG A 10 23.44 -3.68 7.61
CA ARG A 10 22.15 -4.30 7.93
C ARG A 10 21.40 -4.58 6.65
N LYS A 11 20.68 -5.71 6.62
CA LYS A 11 19.82 -6.06 5.51
C LYS A 11 18.55 -5.23 5.55
N TRP A 12 18.15 -4.70 4.40
CA TRP A 12 16.93 -3.92 4.23
C TRP A 12 16.03 -4.63 3.23
N ASP A 13 14.74 -4.66 3.52
CA ASP A 13 13.70 -5.08 2.58
C ASP A 13 12.71 -3.93 2.41
N LEU A 14 12.87 -3.18 1.34
CA LEU A 14 12.10 -1.97 1.09
C LEU A 14 10.85 -2.22 0.22
N HIS A 15 10.41 -3.48 0.11
CA HIS A 15 9.25 -3.83 -0.71
C HIS A 15 8.43 -4.95 -0.10
N ILE A 16 7.70 -4.65 0.97
CA ILE A 16 6.75 -5.59 1.56
C ILE A 16 5.32 -5.10 1.38
N HIS A 17 4.40 -6.05 1.21
CA HIS A 17 2.96 -5.80 1.15
C HIS A 17 2.29 -6.25 2.44
N THR A 18 1.18 -5.58 2.77
CA THR A 18 0.35 -5.90 3.93
C THR A 18 -1.01 -6.46 3.49
N PRO A 19 -1.84 -6.92 4.43
CA PRO A 19 -3.23 -7.28 4.16
C PRO A 19 -4.12 -6.15 3.61
N ALA A 20 -3.63 -4.90 3.54
CA ALA A 20 -4.28 -3.78 2.86
C ALA A 20 -4.07 -3.81 1.34
N SER A 21 -3.04 -4.49 0.86
CA SER A 21 -2.73 -4.56 -0.57
C SER A 21 -3.80 -5.34 -1.34
N PHE A 22 -4.17 -4.85 -2.52
CA PHE A 22 -5.15 -5.56 -3.37
C PHE A 22 -4.61 -6.90 -3.90
N HIS A 23 -3.30 -7.07 -4.00
CA HIS A 23 -2.66 -8.34 -4.39
C HIS A 23 -2.52 -9.34 -3.25
N TRP A 24 -2.89 -8.98 -2.03
CA TRP A 24 -2.83 -9.89 -0.90
C TRP A 24 -3.81 -11.05 -1.06
N THR A 25 -3.31 -12.28 -0.99
CA THR A 25 -4.12 -13.50 -1.20
C THR A 25 -4.71 -14.10 0.07
N GLY A 26 -4.30 -13.61 1.24
CA GLY A 26 -4.82 -14.04 2.55
C GLY A 26 -6.01 -13.20 3.02
N GLN A 27 -6.34 -13.31 4.30
CA GLN A 27 -7.33 -12.45 4.95
C GLN A 27 -6.89 -10.99 4.84
N LYS A 28 -7.80 -10.13 4.40
CA LYS A 28 -7.55 -8.69 4.22
C LYS A 28 -8.00 -7.91 5.43
N PHE A 29 -7.45 -6.70 5.58
CA PHE A 29 -7.96 -5.72 6.52
C PHE A 29 -9.37 -5.29 6.16
N ASN A 30 -10.13 -4.86 7.17
CA ASN A 30 -11.38 -4.15 6.95
C ASN A 30 -11.10 -2.80 6.26
N SER A 31 -12.13 -2.24 5.64
CA SER A 31 -12.03 -0.96 4.91
C SER A 31 -11.57 0.23 5.77
N ASN A 32 -11.79 0.18 7.08
CA ASN A 32 -11.19 1.12 8.03
C ASN A 32 -9.89 0.51 8.58
N PRO A 33 -8.71 1.06 8.29
CA PRO A 33 -7.44 0.53 8.78
C PRO A 33 -7.34 0.53 10.32
N CYS A 34 -8.06 1.42 10.99
CA CYS A 34 -8.11 1.51 12.45
C CYS A 34 -9.21 0.64 13.09
N ASP A 35 -9.87 -0.24 12.33
CA ASP A 35 -10.87 -1.16 12.89
C ASP A 35 -10.19 -2.14 13.87
N PRO A 36 -10.69 -2.27 15.12
CA PRO A 36 -10.15 -3.22 16.10
C PRO A 36 -10.09 -4.67 15.60
N LYS A 37 -10.96 -5.05 14.66
CA LYS A 37 -10.93 -6.39 14.04
C LYS A 37 -9.67 -6.66 13.21
N ASN A 38 -8.92 -5.63 12.85
CA ASN A 38 -7.63 -5.78 12.17
C ASN A 38 -6.49 -6.15 13.11
N ALA A 39 -6.64 -5.93 14.42
CA ALA A 39 -5.57 -6.14 15.40
C ALA A 39 -4.89 -7.52 15.30
N PRO A 40 -5.61 -8.66 15.20
CA PRO A 40 -4.96 -9.97 15.09
C PRO A 40 -4.08 -10.12 13.85
N LEU A 41 -4.48 -9.51 12.71
CA LEU A 41 -3.67 -9.55 11.48
C LEU A 41 -2.45 -8.64 11.57
N VAL A 42 -2.59 -7.48 12.21
CA VAL A 42 -1.46 -6.57 12.46
C VAL A 42 -0.47 -7.21 13.43
N ASP A 43 -0.94 -7.89 14.49
CA ASP A 43 -0.08 -8.60 15.43
C ASP A 43 0.72 -9.72 14.72
N GLN A 44 0.06 -10.49 13.84
CA GLN A 44 0.75 -11.48 13.00
C GLN A 44 1.81 -10.84 12.11
N MET A 45 1.52 -9.67 11.51
CA MET A 45 2.48 -8.92 10.71
C MET A 45 3.68 -8.47 11.56
N ILE A 46 3.46 -7.92 12.76
CA ILE A 46 4.53 -7.52 13.68
C ILE A 46 5.42 -8.70 14.04
N HIS A 47 4.83 -9.85 14.38
CA HIS A 47 5.59 -11.08 14.69
C HIS A 47 6.40 -11.56 13.47
N ALA A 48 5.82 -11.53 12.27
CA ALA A 48 6.53 -11.91 11.05
C ALA A 48 7.71 -10.99 10.77
N LEU A 49 7.54 -9.68 10.91
CA LEU A 49 8.61 -8.70 10.76
C LEU A 49 9.73 -8.92 11.77
N ASN A 50 9.39 -9.10 13.06
CA ASN A 50 10.37 -9.35 14.11
C ASN A 50 11.19 -10.63 13.87
N SER A 51 10.57 -11.67 13.33
CA SER A 51 11.21 -12.95 13.03
C SER A 51 12.04 -12.95 11.75
N ALA A 52 11.84 -11.97 10.87
CA ALA A 52 12.55 -11.89 9.61
C ALA A 52 13.99 -11.39 9.78
N GLU A 53 14.88 -11.78 8.86
CA GLU A 53 16.29 -11.40 8.88
C GLU A 53 16.52 -9.88 8.70
N PRO A 54 15.82 -9.16 7.78
CA PRO A 54 16.04 -7.74 7.59
C PRO A 54 15.80 -6.93 8.88
N ALA A 55 16.61 -5.91 9.09
CA ALA A 55 16.46 -4.97 10.21
C ALA A 55 15.54 -3.79 9.88
N VAL A 56 15.36 -3.51 8.60
CA VAL A 56 14.62 -2.37 8.08
C VAL A 56 13.67 -2.83 6.98
N PHE A 57 12.44 -2.33 7.02
CA PHE A 57 11.41 -2.61 6.03
C PHE A 57 10.77 -1.33 5.50
N ALA A 58 10.20 -1.38 4.30
CA ALA A 58 9.25 -0.38 3.84
C ALA A 58 7.97 -1.06 3.36
N ILE A 59 6.83 -0.62 3.89
CA ILE A 59 5.52 -1.04 3.42
C ILE A 59 5.28 -0.38 2.07
N MET A 60 4.95 -1.19 1.06
CA MET A 60 4.87 -0.75 -0.33
C MET A 60 3.55 -1.19 -0.96
N ASP A 61 2.45 -0.97 -0.22
CA ASP A 61 1.12 -1.32 -0.71
C ASP A 61 0.74 -0.49 -1.95
N TYR A 62 0.06 -1.11 -2.89
CA TYR A 62 -0.40 -0.42 -4.10
C TYR A 62 -1.46 0.63 -3.77
N TRP A 63 -1.20 1.88 -4.13
CA TRP A 63 -2.16 3.00 -4.10
C TRP A 63 -2.71 3.36 -2.73
N THR A 64 -2.22 2.78 -1.63
CA THR A 64 -2.75 3.01 -0.29
C THR A 64 -1.66 3.03 0.77
N PHE A 65 -1.95 3.76 1.87
CA PHE A 65 -1.17 3.73 3.11
C PHE A 65 -1.91 2.98 4.23
N ASP A 66 -3.00 2.27 3.93
CA ASP A 66 -3.85 1.66 4.95
C ASP A 66 -3.10 0.62 5.79
N GLY A 67 -2.13 -0.09 5.20
CA GLY A 67 -1.25 -0.99 5.94
C GLY A 67 -0.39 -0.29 6.98
N TRP A 68 0.16 0.87 6.63
CA TRP A 68 0.89 1.72 7.56
C TRP A 68 -0.02 2.29 8.65
N PHE A 69 -1.20 2.79 8.29
CA PHE A 69 -2.16 3.34 9.26
C PHE A 69 -2.62 2.28 10.26
N ALA A 70 -2.89 1.05 9.81
CA ALA A 70 -3.23 -0.07 10.68
C ALA A 70 -2.09 -0.38 11.65
N LEU A 71 -0.84 -0.45 11.16
CA LEU A 71 0.34 -0.68 11.99
C LEU A 71 0.52 0.42 13.06
N LYS A 72 0.50 1.70 12.65
CA LYS A 72 0.66 2.84 13.58
C LYS A 72 -0.45 2.87 14.61
N HIS A 73 -1.69 2.63 14.21
CA HIS A 73 -2.82 2.56 15.13
C HIS A 73 -2.65 1.42 16.14
N ARG A 74 -2.27 0.23 15.69
CA ARG A 74 -2.04 -0.89 16.61
C ARG A 74 -0.90 -0.61 17.59
N LEU A 75 0.22 -0.06 17.13
CA LEU A 75 1.37 0.28 17.96
C LEU A 75 1.09 1.40 18.98
N SER A 76 0.00 2.15 18.83
CA SER A 76 -0.44 3.15 19.82
C SER A 76 -1.28 2.55 20.96
N GLN A 77 -1.59 1.27 20.93
CA GLN A 77 -2.37 0.58 21.96
C GLN A 77 -1.45 -0.08 22.97
N ASP A 78 -1.82 -0.05 24.26
CA ASP A 78 -0.99 -0.55 25.36
C ASP A 78 -0.71 -2.05 25.29
N ASP A 79 -1.62 -2.82 24.68
CA ASP A 79 -1.53 -4.27 24.54
C ASP A 79 -0.89 -4.72 23.22
N ALA A 80 -0.35 -3.80 22.42
CA ALA A 80 0.28 -4.14 21.15
C ALA A 80 1.58 -4.92 21.32
N PRO A 81 1.87 -5.90 20.46
CA PRO A 81 3.20 -6.51 20.40
C PRO A 81 4.26 -5.44 20.10
N LYS A 82 5.41 -5.57 20.74
CA LYS A 82 6.53 -4.67 20.48
C LYS A 82 7.08 -4.91 19.07
N LEU A 83 7.18 -3.85 18.28
CA LEU A 83 7.90 -3.87 17.01
C LEU A 83 9.39 -3.62 17.26
N GLU A 84 10.24 -4.58 16.87
CA GLU A 84 11.70 -4.54 17.08
C GLU A 84 12.47 -4.09 15.82
N LYS A 85 11.76 -3.89 14.74
CA LYS A 85 12.31 -3.51 13.43
C LYS A 85 11.98 -2.06 13.10
N THR A 86 12.81 -1.45 12.26
CA THR A 86 12.49 -0.16 11.66
C THR A 86 11.58 -0.39 10.46
N VAL A 87 10.45 0.29 10.41
CA VAL A 87 9.49 0.20 9.30
C VAL A 87 9.18 1.59 8.79
N PHE A 88 9.33 1.81 7.50
CA PHE A 88 9.00 3.05 6.82
C PHE A 88 7.67 2.95 6.07
N PRO A 89 6.86 4.00 6.05
CA PRO A 89 5.71 4.08 5.16
C PRO A 89 6.17 4.30 3.73
N GLY A 90 5.52 3.63 2.80
CA GLY A 90 5.73 3.80 1.38
C GLY A 90 4.47 3.50 0.59
N ILE A 91 4.54 3.70 -0.70
CA ILE A 91 3.46 3.45 -1.64
C ILE A 91 4.03 3.02 -2.98
N GLU A 92 3.48 1.96 -3.54
CA GLU A 92 3.78 1.56 -4.91
C GLU A 92 2.76 2.16 -5.87
N LEU A 93 3.29 2.85 -6.88
CA LEU A 93 2.52 3.55 -7.90
C LEU A 93 2.83 2.98 -9.27
N ARG A 94 1.82 2.87 -10.12
CA ARG A 94 2.00 2.66 -11.54
C ARG A 94 1.90 4.00 -12.25
N LEU A 95 3.00 4.37 -12.90
CA LEU A 95 3.10 5.64 -13.62
C LEU A 95 2.78 5.44 -15.09
N MET A 96 2.20 6.46 -15.72
CA MET A 96 2.13 6.58 -17.16
C MET A 96 3.55 6.67 -17.71
N SER A 97 3.85 5.86 -18.71
CA SER A 97 5.14 5.87 -19.40
C SER A 97 4.92 6.19 -20.87
N PRO A 98 5.69 7.09 -21.48
CA PRO A 98 5.67 7.31 -22.93
C PRO A 98 6.21 6.12 -23.71
N LEU A 99 6.85 5.19 -23.04
CA LEU A 99 7.37 3.96 -23.62
C LEU A 99 6.33 2.82 -23.52
N LYS A 100 6.43 1.85 -24.42
CA LYS A 100 5.64 0.61 -24.34
C LYS A 100 6.14 -0.21 -23.14
N GLY A 101 5.55 0.00 -21.99
CA GLY A 101 5.91 -0.71 -20.76
C GLY A 101 5.20 -0.14 -19.53
N ARG A 102 5.23 -0.91 -18.46
CA ARG A 102 4.74 -0.48 -17.15
C ARG A 102 5.91 0.09 -16.36
N LEU A 103 5.76 1.29 -15.82
CA LEU A 103 6.70 1.89 -14.91
C LEU A 103 6.10 1.87 -13.50
N ASN A 104 6.71 1.11 -12.60
CA ASN A 104 6.36 1.16 -11.19
C ASN A 104 7.34 2.11 -10.48
N ALA A 105 6.80 2.93 -9.60
CA ALA A 105 7.58 3.81 -8.74
C ALA A 105 7.28 3.48 -7.28
N HIS A 106 8.33 3.40 -6.47
CA HIS A 106 8.25 3.25 -5.03
C HIS A 106 8.58 4.58 -4.38
N VAL A 107 7.69 5.08 -3.55
CA VAL A 107 7.92 6.29 -2.77
C VAL A 107 7.98 5.89 -1.30
N ILE A 108 9.07 6.20 -0.64
CA ILE A 108 9.31 5.91 0.78
C ILE A 108 9.37 7.23 1.53
N PHE A 109 8.75 7.27 2.69
CA PHE A 109 8.72 8.43 3.56
C PHE A 109 9.43 8.13 4.87
N SER A 110 9.79 9.17 5.59
CA SER A 110 10.27 9.05 6.97
C SER A 110 9.20 8.41 7.87
N ASP A 111 9.61 7.63 8.84
CA ASP A 111 8.75 7.10 9.89
C ASP A 111 8.18 8.18 10.83
N GLN A 112 8.75 9.40 10.75
CA GLN A 112 8.26 10.58 11.46
C GLN A 112 7.16 11.33 10.71
N ILE A 113 6.85 10.95 9.46
CA ILE A 113 5.77 11.59 8.70
C ILE A 113 4.42 11.38 9.39
N THR A 114 3.60 12.40 9.39
CA THR A 114 2.25 12.31 9.96
C THR A 114 1.29 11.59 8.99
N ASN A 115 0.25 11.00 9.56
CA ASN A 115 -0.80 10.39 8.72
C ASN A 115 -1.47 11.42 7.80
N GLN A 116 -1.60 12.68 8.26
CA GLN A 116 -2.19 13.75 7.45
C GLN A 116 -1.33 14.06 6.23
N GLU A 117 -0.01 14.16 6.39
CA GLU A 117 0.91 14.41 5.26
C GLU A 117 0.85 13.27 4.22
N LEU A 118 0.72 12.01 4.66
CA LEU A 118 0.53 10.88 3.74
C LEU A 118 -0.82 10.96 3.00
N ILE A 119 -1.89 11.36 3.69
CA ILE A 119 -3.22 11.56 3.09
C ILE A 119 -3.16 12.70 2.07
N ASP A 120 -2.50 13.81 2.42
CA ASP A 120 -2.36 14.98 1.54
C ASP A 120 -1.51 14.62 0.31
N PHE A 121 -0.40 13.89 0.49
CA PHE A 121 0.38 13.36 -0.63
C PHE A 121 -0.50 12.54 -1.58
N LYS A 122 -1.23 11.54 -1.04
CA LYS A 122 -2.08 10.68 -1.86
C LYS A 122 -3.17 11.47 -2.60
N SER A 123 -3.81 12.43 -1.93
CA SER A 123 -4.89 13.24 -2.51
C SER A 123 -4.44 14.18 -3.62
N ASN A 124 -3.15 14.50 -3.69
CA ASN A 124 -2.55 15.30 -4.76
C ASN A 124 -2.12 14.47 -5.98
N LEU A 125 -2.07 13.15 -5.88
CA LEU A 125 -1.80 12.28 -7.01
C LEU A 125 -2.98 12.30 -8.00
N LYS A 126 -2.66 12.16 -9.28
CA LYS A 126 -3.65 12.20 -10.37
C LYS A 126 -3.78 10.84 -11.02
N LEU A 127 -5.02 10.45 -11.28
CA LEU A 127 -5.37 9.32 -12.12
C LEU A 127 -5.89 9.84 -13.46
N GLU A 128 -5.28 9.39 -14.56
CA GLU A 128 -5.77 9.65 -15.91
C GLU A 128 -6.66 8.48 -16.35
N PHE A 129 -7.88 8.80 -16.72
CA PHE A 129 -8.86 7.84 -17.20
C PHE A 129 -8.78 7.66 -18.72
N PRO A 130 -9.03 6.45 -19.25
CA PRO A 130 -9.21 6.26 -20.67
C PRO A 130 -10.33 7.17 -21.20
N GLY A 131 -10.05 7.95 -22.24
CA GLY A 131 -11.05 8.81 -22.88
C GLY A 131 -11.29 10.19 -22.28
N ASN A 132 -10.30 10.75 -21.55
CA ASN A 132 -10.22 12.15 -21.12
C ASN A 132 -10.84 12.52 -19.77
N GLY A 133 -10.30 12.04 -18.71
CA GLY A 133 -10.60 12.57 -17.39
C GLY A 133 -9.42 12.42 -16.47
N VAL A 134 -9.13 13.47 -15.68
CA VAL A 134 -8.13 13.42 -14.62
C VAL A 134 -8.85 13.61 -13.30
N ARG A 135 -8.63 12.70 -12.35
CA ARG A 135 -9.16 12.80 -10.99
C ARG A 135 -8.06 12.66 -9.96
N ASN A 136 -8.27 13.21 -8.78
CA ASN A 136 -7.39 12.96 -7.65
C ASN A 136 -7.51 11.50 -7.23
N LEU A 137 -6.38 10.93 -6.77
CA LEU A 137 -6.34 9.56 -6.29
C LEU A 137 -7.21 9.41 -5.04
N SER A 138 -8.18 8.53 -5.11
CA SER A 138 -9.03 8.09 -4.00
C SER A 138 -9.48 6.66 -4.23
N ASN A 139 -9.98 5.99 -3.21
CA ASN A 139 -10.50 4.63 -3.35
C ASN A 139 -11.66 4.58 -4.37
N ALA A 140 -12.56 5.57 -4.34
CA ALA A 140 -13.64 5.69 -5.31
C ALA A 140 -13.10 5.89 -6.73
N ALA A 141 -12.10 6.77 -6.92
CA ALA A 141 -11.48 6.99 -8.22
C ALA A 141 -10.77 5.73 -8.75
N LEU A 142 -10.15 4.92 -7.88
CA LEU A 142 -9.54 3.64 -8.27
C LEU A 142 -10.57 2.62 -8.74
N VAL A 143 -11.70 2.51 -8.05
CA VAL A 143 -12.81 1.63 -8.45
C VAL A 143 -13.37 2.06 -9.80
N ASP A 144 -13.64 3.36 -9.99
CA ASP A 144 -14.11 3.89 -11.26
C ASP A 144 -13.11 3.70 -12.39
N TYR A 145 -11.81 3.87 -12.08
CA TYR A 145 -10.73 3.61 -13.04
C TYR A 145 -10.70 2.13 -13.46
N ALA A 146 -10.76 1.21 -12.50
CA ALA A 146 -10.79 -0.22 -12.80
C ALA A 146 -11.99 -0.59 -13.68
N ARG A 147 -13.17 -0.06 -13.38
CA ARG A 147 -14.39 -0.24 -14.19
C ARG A 147 -14.21 0.30 -15.62
N SER A 148 -13.63 1.48 -15.77
CA SER A 148 -13.42 2.11 -17.08
C SER A 148 -12.43 1.31 -17.94
N VAL A 149 -11.31 0.85 -17.36
CA VAL A 149 -10.31 0.02 -18.07
C VAL A 149 -10.89 -1.33 -18.45
N THR A 150 -11.68 -1.96 -17.59
CA THR A 150 -12.33 -3.23 -17.86
C THR A 150 -13.37 -3.08 -18.97
N ALA A 151 -14.18 -2.02 -18.92
CA ALA A 151 -15.15 -1.72 -19.96
C ALA A 151 -14.49 -1.46 -21.33
N ASP A 152 -13.37 -0.74 -21.35
CA ASP A 152 -12.61 -0.49 -22.58
C ASP A 152 -12.00 -1.77 -23.16
N LYS A 153 -11.43 -2.64 -22.32
CA LYS A 153 -10.94 -3.97 -22.73
C LYS A 153 -12.06 -4.84 -23.29
N LEU A 154 -13.21 -4.87 -22.64
CA LEU A 154 -14.37 -5.64 -23.07
C LEU A 154 -14.90 -5.14 -24.42
N LYS A 155 -14.95 -3.83 -24.59
CA LYS A 155 -15.34 -3.19 -25.86
C LYS A 155 -14.39 -3.56 -26.99
N HIS A 156 -13.09 -3.65 -26.71
CA HIS A 156 -12.07 -4.09 -27.66
C HIS A 156 -12.23 -5.57 -28.08
N HIS A 157 -12.82 -6.39 -27.20
CA HIS A 157 -13.13 -7.79 -27.47
C HIS A 157 -14.58 -8.02 -27.94
N GLY A 158 -15.34 -6.96 -28.21
CA GLY A 158 -16.73 -7.04 -28.67
C GLY A 158 -17.72 -7.51 -27.61
N ILE A 159 -17.36 -7.40 -26.32
CA ILE A 159 -18.21 -7.79 -25.19
C ILE A 159 -18.89 -6.55 -24.61
N ALA A 160 -20.21 -6.61 -24.43
CA ALA A 160 -20.97 -5.51 -23.85
C ALA A 160 -20.64 -5.30 -22.35
N SER A 161 -20.52 -4.02 -21.93
CA SER A 161 -20.05 -3.66 -20.58
C SER A 161 -21.01 -4.03 -19.42
N ASP A 162 -22.25 -4.41 -19.74
CA ASP A 162 -23.29 -4.83 -18.79
C ASP A 162 -23.09 -6.28 -18.27
N LYS A 163 -22.15 -7.02 -18.86
CA LYS A 163 -21.82 -8.40 -18.45
C LYS A 163 -20.61 -8.54 -17.54
N VAL A 164 -20.06 -7.43 -17.06
CA VAL A 164 -18.98 -7.48 -16.07
C VAL A 164 -19.62 -7.77 -14.71
N ALA A 165 -19.44 -8.98 -14.22
CA ALA A 165 -19.88 -9.33 -12.88
C ALA A 165 -19.14 -8.45 -11.84
N GLU A 166 -19.83 -8.03 -10.78
CA GLU A 166 -19.31 -7.19 -9.70
C GLU A 166 -18.19 -7.85 -8.87
N ASN A 167 -17.64 -8.98 -9.32
CA ASN A 167 -16.77 -9.87 -8.54
C ASN A 167 -15.37 -10.10 -9.13
N ASP A 168 -14.89 -9.27 -10.05
CA ASP A 168 -13.51 -9.41 -10.55
C ASP A 168 -12.61 -8.22 -10.15
#